data_33fe9b242b9dc57fc0881e19cbb64cc7
#
_entry.id   33fe9b242b9dc57fc0881e19cbb64cc7
#
_cell.length_a   1.000
_cell.length_b   1.000
_cell.length_c   1.000
_cell.angle_alpha   90.00
_cell.angle_beta   90.00
_cell.angle_gamma   90.00
#
_symmetry.space_group_name_H-M   'P 1'
#
loop_
_entity.id
_entity.type
_entity.pdbx_description
1 polymer ?
#
loop_
_entity_poly.entity_id
_entity_poly.type
_entity_poly.pdbx_seq_one_letter_code
_entity_poly.pdbx_strand_id
1 'polypeptide(L)'
;MFDSSKLDAYLTGLCQARDLPGVSAAIMGPDGLEYAFNYGFRDGAFTRPVDNDTLFGVASMSKSMTALCACILACEGRLDLNAPVSDFFPEFELAGQPREAATVRTLAMHTAGIPPMEPLEWSIAMNSEGRSESDWLREMKRTAPNKMETIDQIIAYIAHCGYNTLGAPGEVMSYSNEGYAILSYIVDQAAGVPLEQFMQARIFDPLGMTRTILDNGVEAARALSGGNITSLFEVEDGRRTCDDCWSVLPPF
;
A
#
# COMPACT_ATOMS: atom_id res chain seq x y z
N MET A 1 0.98 13.79 -33.83
CA MET A 1 1.15 12.36 -33.52
C MET A 1 2.38 12.25 -32.63
N PHE A 2 2.24 11.67 -31.47
CA PHE A 2 3.33 11.50 -30.52
C PHE A 2 4.38 10.53 -31.11
N ASP A 3 5.65 10.96 -31.18
CA ASP A 3 6.75 10.10 -31.68
C ASP A 3 7.26 9.21 -30.52
N SER A 4 6.72 8.02 -30.41
CA SER A 4 7.07 7.08 -29.35
C SER A 4 8.51 6.56 -29.46
N SER A 5 9.13 6.60 -30.64
CA SER A 5 10.43 5.99 -30.87
C SER A 5 11.57 6.58 -30.00
N LYS A 6 11.53 7.90 -29.78
CA LYS A 6 12.49 8.57 -28.89
C LYS A 6 12.27 8.22 -27.42
N LEU A 7 11.00 8.09 -27.02
CA LEU A 7 10.66 7.69 -25.67
C LEU A 7 11.02 6.23 -25.43
N ASP A 8 10.76 5.34 -26.40
CA ASP A 8 11.15 3.92 -26.32
C ASP A 8 12.67 3.78 -26.14
N ALA A 9 13.45 4.51 -26.95
CA ALA A 9 14.90 4.48 -26.85
C ALA A 9 15.41 5.02 -25.50
N TYR A 10 14.83 6.11 -25.01
CA TYR A 10 15.17 6.69 -23.71
C TYR A 10 14.84 5.75 -22.56
N LEU A 11 13.61 5.22 -22.51
CA LEU A 11 13.17 4.31 -21.45
C LEU A 11 13.96 3.00 -21.46
N THR A 12 14.23 2.44 -22.63
CA THR A 12 15.07 1.25 -22.77
C THR A 12 16.48 1.51 -22.24
N GLY A 13 17.11 2.63 -22.63
CA GLY A 13 18.43 3.01 -22.12
C GLY A 13 18.44 3.22 -20.60
N LEU A 14 17.41 3.82 -20.05
CA LEU A 14 17.26 3.99 -18.60
C LEU A 14 17.13 2.65 -17.87
N CYS A 15 16.28 1.74 -18.37
CA CYS A 15 16.10 0.41 -17.80
C CYS A 15 17.42 -0.39 -17.82
N GLN A 16 18.15 -0.34 -18.92
CA GLN A 16 19.47 -0.99 -19.05
C GLN A 16 20.51 -0.39 -18.09
N ALA A 17 20.59 0.95 -18.03
CA ALA A 17 21.56 1.64 -17.17
C ALA A 17 21.30 1.41 -15.67
N ARG A 18 20.06 1.10 -15.30
CA ARG A 18 19.64 0.82 -13.92
C ARG A 18 19.51 -0.68 -13.61
N ASP A 19 19.81 -1.52 -14.59
CA ASP A 19 19.68 -2.97 -14.49
C ASP A 19 18.29 -3.41 -13.95
N LEU A 20 17.21 -2.79 -14.49
CA LEU A 20 15.86 -3.09 -14.05
C LEU A 20 15.40 -4.44 -14.62
N PRO A 21 14.83 -5.35 -13.79
CA PRO A 21 14.40 -6.67 -14.26
C PRO A 21 13.18 -6.60 -15.17
N GLY A 22 12.22 -5.75 -14.86
CA GLY A 22 11.00 -5.55 -15.63
C GLY A 22 10.31 -4.24 -15.30
N VAL A 23 9.75 -3.61 -16.31
CA VAL A 23 9.02 -2.33 -16.19
C VAL A 23 7.81 -2.35 -17.10
N SER A 24 6.70 -1.80 -16.61
CA SER A 24 5.55 -1.41 -17.42
C SER A 24 5.23 0.06 -17.18
N ALA A 25 4.99 0.81 -18.23
CA ALA A 25 4.59 2.21 -18.16
C ALA A 25 3.50 2.51 -19.18
N ALA A 26 2.61 3.44 -18.85
CA ALA A 26 1.54 3.85 -19.72
C ALA A 26 1.31 5.37 -19.64
N ILE A 27 0.90 5.96 -20.77
CA ILE A 27 0.39 7.33 -20.83
C ILE A 27 -1.07 7.25 -21.25
N MET A 28 -1.93 7.83 -20.42
CA MET A 28 -3.36 7.94 -20.69
C MET A 28 -3.69 9.35 -21.15
N GLY A 29 -4.44 9.46 -22.22
CA GLY A 29 -5.03 10.70 -22.71
C GLY A 29 -6.55 10.73 -22.50
N PRO A 30 -7.22 11.80 -22.97
CA PRO A 30 -8.67 11.93 -22.85
C PRO A 30 -9.44 10.80 -23.53
N ASP A 31 -8.88 10.25 -24.61
CA ASP A 31 -9.51 9.22 -25.44
C ASP A 31 -9.05 7.78 -25.08
N GLY A 32 -8.26 7.62 -24.03
CA GLY A 32 -7.77 6.33 -23.57
C GLY A 32 -6.25 6.19 -23.58
N LEU A 33 -5.76 4.96 -23.77
CA LEU A 33 -4.34 4.65 -23.80
C LEU A 33 -3.66 5.24 -25.04
N GLU A 34 -2.75 6.19 -24.84
CA GLU A 34 -1.96 6.83 -25.90
C GLU A 34 -0.59 6.15 -26.13
N TYR A 35 -0.03 5.59 -25.07
CA TYR A 35 1.26 4.95 -25.12
C TYR A 35 1.39 3.86 -24.06
N ALA A 36 2.00 2.74 -24.42
CA ALA A 36 2.40 1.69 -23.50
C ALA A 36 3.84 1.25 -23.79
N PHE A 37 4.60 1.05 -22.74
CA PHE A 37 5.97 0.57 -22.79
C PHE A 37 6.13 -0.59 -21.82
N ASN A 38 6.68 -1.69 -22.32
CA ASN A 38 7.00 -2.88 -21.52
C ASN A 38 8.44 -3.26 -21.78
N TYR A 39 9.17 -3.56 -20.70
CA TYR A 39 10.58 -3.90 -20.75
C TYR A 39 10.88 -5.08 -19.82
N GLY A 40 11.77 -5.95 -20.26
CA GLY A 40 12.35 -7.00 -19.44
C GLY A 40 11.38 -8.14 -19.12
N PHE A 41 11.57 -8.74 -17.95
CA PHE A 41 10.95 -10.00 -17.58
C PHE A 41 10.26 -9.87 -16.21
N ARG A 42 9.20 -10.67 -16.03
CA ARG A 42 8.43 -10.70 -14.79
C ARG A 42 8.86 -11.81 -13.81
N ASP A 43 9.80 -12.65 -14.18
CA ASP A 43 10.25 -13.80 -13.40
C ASP A 43 11.77 -13.83 -13.18
N GLY A 44 12.21 -14.45 -12.10
CA GLY A 44 13.63 -14.55 -11.75
C GLY A 44 14.47 -15.39 -12.72
N ALA A 45 13.85 -16.23 -13.53
CA ALA A 45 14.52 -16.98 -14.58
C ALA A 45 14.74 -16.18 -15.87
N PHE A 46 14.18 -14.96 -15.96
CA PHE A 46 14.23 -14.08 -17.14
C PHE A 46 13.72 -14.79 -18.41
N THR A 47 12.62 -15.51 -18.31
CA THR A 47 12.03 -16.28 -19.40
C THR A 47 10.65 -15.76 -19.83
N ARG A 48 9.94 -15.09 -18.95
CA ARG A 48 8.59 -14.58 -19.18
C ARG A 48 8.61 -13.07 -19.28
N PRO A 49 8.41 -12.49 -20.48
CA PRO A 49 8.46 -11.04 -20.66
C PRO A 49 7.31 -10.32 -19.92
N VAL A 50 7.57 -9.07 -19.55
CA VAL A 50 6.53 -8.14 -19.11
C VAL A 50 5.67 -7.73 -20.31
N ASP A 51 4.37 -7.66 -20.14
CA ASP A 51 3.40 -7.19 -21.11
C ASP A 51 2.34 -6.28 -20.45
N ASN A 52 1.39 -5.77 -21.24
CA ASN A 52 0.34 -4.85 -20.76
C ASN A 52 -0.61 -5.50 -19.73
N ASP A 53 -0.65 -6.82 -19.68
CA ASP A 53 -1.51 -7.59 -18.79
C ASP A 53 -0.78 -8.12 -17.55
N THR A 54 0.50 -7.82 -17.42
CA THR A 54 1.30 -8.25 -16.27
C THR A 54 0.84 -7.52 -15.00
N LEU A 55 0.51 -8.28 -13.95
CA LEU A 55 0.18 -7.71 -12.65
C LEU A 55 1.44 -7.35 -11.87
N PHE A 56 1.44 -6.13 -11.33
CA PHE A 56 2.48 -5.62 -10.45
C PHE A 56 1.90 -5.31 -9.08
N GLY A 57 2.64 -5.62 -8.02
CA GLY A 57 2.34 -5.09 -6.70
C GLY A 57 2.69 -3.60 -6.62
N VAL A 58 1.71 -2.80 -6.27
CA VAL A 58 1.86 -1.33 -6.22
C VAL A 58 2.12 -0.80 -4.82
N ALA A 59 2.20 -1.69 -3.83
CA ALA A 59 2.52 -1.36 -2.44
C ALA A 59 1.76 -0.11 -1.96
N SER A 60 2.44 0.87 -1.40
CA SER A 60 1.83 2.07 -0.81
C SER A 60 1.12 3.00 -1.80
N MET A 61 1.22 2.78 -3.10
CA MET A 61 0.35 3.50 -4.05
C MET A 61 -1.13 3.14 -3.86
N SER A 62 -1.45 1.98 -3.29
CA SER A 62 -2.81 1.59 -2.88
C SER A 62 -3.45 2.58 -1.89
N LYS A 63 -2.66 3.30 -1.10
CA LYS A 63 -3.15 4.32 -0.18
C LYS A 63 -3.98 5.41 -0.88
N SER A 64 -3.61 5.78 -2.10
CA SER A 64 -4.38 6.74 -2.89
C SER A 64 -5.80 6.24 -3.18
N MET A 65 -5.97 4.94 -3.42
CA MET A 65 -7.28 4.32 -3.63
C MET A 65 -8.10 4.27 -2.35
N THR A 66 -7.46 3.96 -1.20
CA THR A 66 -8.12 4.01 0.11
C THR A 66 -8.61 5.42 0.43
N ALA A 67 -7.79 6.44 0.22
CA ALA A 67 -8.18 7.84 0.40
C ALA A 67 -9.32 8.23 -0.55
N LEU A 68 -9.30 7.76 -1.80
CA LEU A 68 -10.38 7.99 -2.76
C LEU A 68 -11.70 7.35 -2.27
N CYS A 69 -11.66 6.15 -1.70
CA CYS A 69 -12.85 5.54 -1.09
C CYS A 69 -13.44 6.41 0.02
N ALA A 70 -12.60 6.95 0.91
CA ALA A 70 -13.05 7.88 1.93
C ALA A 70 -13.67 9.15 1.34
N CYS A 71 -13.09 9.70 0.27
CA CYS A 71 -13.65 10.85 -0.44
C CYS A 71 -15.00 10.53 -1.12
N ILE A 72 -15.15 9.35 -1.73
CA ILE A 72 -16.43 8.91 -2.31
C ILE A 72 -17.50 8.84 -1.22
N LEU A 73 -17.21 8.21 -0.10
CA LEU A 73 -18.15 8.12 1.04
C LEU A 73 -18.51 9.51 1.59
N ALA A 74 -17.54 10.43 1.63
CA ALA A 74 -17.80 11.80 2.05
C ALA A 74 -18.73 12.54 1.06
N CYS A 75 -18.53 12.39 -0.24
CA CYS A 75 -19.42 12.95 -1.27
C CYS A 75 -20.84 12.38 -1.18
N GLU A 76 -20.99 11.15 -0.71
CA GLU A 76 -22.28 10.49 -0.49
C GLU A 76 -22.93 10.86 0.86
N GLY A 77 -22.27 11.66 1.69
CA GLY A 77 -22.74 12.02 3.02
C GLY A 77 -22.71 10.85 4.04
N ARG A 78 -21.94 9.82 3.76
CA ARG A 78 -21.80 8.60 4.60
C ARG A 78 -20.57 8.64 5.51
N LEU A 79 -19.65 9.57 5.28
CA LEU A 79 -18.46 9.79 6.09
C LEU A 79 -18.19 11.28 6.20
N ASP A 80 -17.99 11.79 7.42
CA ASP A 80 -17.42 13.14 7.61
C ASP A 80 -15.90 13.04 7.72
N LEU A 81 -15.19 13.64 6.77
CA LEU A 81 -13.72 13.68 6.80
C LEU A 81 -13.16 14.45 8.00
N ASN A 82 -13.96 15.29 8.66
CA ASN A 82 -13.57 16.01 9.87
C ASN A 82 -14.00 15.28 11.16
N ALA A 83 -14.68 14.13 11.04
CA ALA A 83 -15.01 13.32 12.21
C ALA A 83 -13.73 12.88 12.92
N PRO A 84 -13.67 12.98 14.25
CA PRO A 84 -12.57 12.45 15.04
C PRO A 84 -12.40 10.94 14.84
N VAL A 85 -11.14 10.49 14.82
CA VAL A 85 -10.84 9.05 14.81
C VAL A 85 -11.45 8.33 16.00
N SER A 86 -11.52 9.02 17.15
CA SER A 86 -12.11 8.51 18.39
C SER A 86 -13.63 8.24 18.31
N ASP A 87 -14.33 8.74 17.30
CA ASP A 87 -15.74 8.40 17.07
C ASP A 87 -15.91 6.97 16.53
N PHE A 88 -14.90 6.49 15.81
CA PHE A 88 -14.84 5.13 15.26
C PHE A 88 -14.15 4.15 16.20
N PHE A 89 -13.13 4.63 16.91
CA PHE A 89 -12.30 3.85 17.82
C PHE A 89 -12.20 4.57 19.17
N PRO A 90 -13.09 4.23 20.13
CA PRO A 90 -13.14 4.89 21.42
C PRO A 90 -11.84 4.86 22.24
N GLU A 91 -10.96 3.91 21.99
CA GLU A 91 -9.68 3.78 22.67
C GLU A 91 -8.53 4.50 21.96
N PHE A 92 -8.80 5.13 20.79
CA PHE A 92 -7.77 5.85 20.07
C PHE A 92 -7.36 7.12 20.82
N GLU A 93 -6.09 7.24 21.14
CA GLU A 93 -5.46 8.39 21.79
C GLU A 93 -4.08 8.66 21.19
N LEU A 94 -3.73 9.93 21.09
CA LEU A 94 -2.38 10.38 20.73
C LEU A 94 -1.78 11.11 21.92
N ALA A 95 -0.57 10.73 22.31
CA ALA A 95 0.11 11.29 23.48
C ALA A 95 0.18 12.84 23.42
N GLY A 96 -0.36 13.50 24.45
CA GLY A 96 -0.34 14.94 24.57
C GLY A 96 -1.29 15.73 23.65
N GLN A 97 -2.17 15.04 22.91
CA GLN A 97 -3.15 15.69 22.03
C GLN A 97 -4.57 15.52 22.58
N PRO A 98 -5.47 16.49 22.30
CA PRO A 98 -6.89 16.28 22.52
C PRO A 98 -7.39 15.05 21.75
N ARG A 99 -8.29 14.30 22.34
CA ARG A 99 -8.79 13.06 21.78
C ARG A 99 -9.46 13.22 20.41
N GLU A 100 -10.11 14.35 20.20
CA GLU A 100 -10.80 14.73 18.96
C GLU A 100 -9.89 15.36 17.90
N ALA A 101 -8.62 15.59 18.20
CA ALA A 101 -7.73 16.35 17.32
C ALA A 101 -7.38 15.60 16.03
N ALA A 102 -7.17 14.29 16.11
CA ALA A 102 -6.94 13.48 14.93
C ALA A 102 -8.26 13.14 14.23
N THR A 103 -8.36 13.43 12.95
CA THR A 103 -9.56 13.24 12.14
C THR A 103 -9.30 12.28 10.97
N VAL A 104 -10.36 11.79 10.34
CA VAL A 104 -10.28 10.99 9.12
C VAL A 104 -9.43 11.71 8.05
N ARG A 105 -9.60 13.02 7.90
CA ARG A 105 -8.81 13.85 6.99
C ARG A 105 -7.33 13.82 7.33
N THR A 106 -6.97 13.99 8.59
CA THR A 106 -5.56 14.02 9.00
C THR A 106 -4.88 12.66 8.83
N LEU A 107 -5.60 11.55 8.98
CA LEU A 107 -5.09 10.22 8.62
C LEU A 107 -4.80 10.12 7.13
N ALA A 108 -5.79 10.47 6.27
CA ALA A 108 -5.66 10.42 4.81
C ALA A 108 -4.52 11.30 4.28
N MET A 109 -4.23 12.40 4.95
CA MET A 109 -3.17 13.35 4.57
C MET A 109 -1.81 13.05 5.22
N HIS A 110 -1.69 12.02 6.04
CA HIS A 110 -0.51 11.76 6.85
C HIS A 110 -0.13 12.92 7.78
N THR A 111 -1.11 13.63 8.29
CA THR A 111 -0.91 14.79 9.18
C THR A 111 -1.54 14.58 10.56
N ALA A 112 -1.85 13.34 10.93
CA ALA A 112 -2.42 13.04 12.24
C ALA A 112 -1.44 13.22 13.41
N GLY A 113 -0.16 13.47 13.14
CA GLY A 113 0.87 13.58 14.16
C GLY A 113 1.43 12.24 14.65
N ILE A 114 1.01 11.12 14.03
CA ILE A 114 1.52 9.79 14.35
C ILE A 114 2.98 9.70 13.90
N PRO A 115 3.94 9.43 14.83
CA PRO A 115 5.33 9.27 14.47
C PRO A 115 5.55 7.96 13.66
N PRO A 116 6.70 7.79 13.00
CA PRO A 116 7.10 6.48 12.50
C PRO A 116 7.12 5.46 13.64
N MET A 117 6.52 4.30 13.40
CA MET A 117 6.37 3.23 14.38
C MET A 117 6.78 1.89 13.77
N GLU A 118 7.00 0.88 14.62
CA GLU A 118 7.48 -0.43 14.23
C GLU A 118 6.41 -1.49 13.87
N PRO A 119 5.09 -1.30 14.11
CA PRO A 119 4.11 -2.38 13.91
C PRO A 119 4.13 -3.02 12.53
N LEU A 120 4.29 -2.22 11.46
CA LEU A 120 4.42 -2.76 10.10
C LEU A 120 5.68 -3.61 9.96
N GLU A 121 6.82 -3.12 10.44
CA GLU A 121 8.11 -3.82 10.36
C GLU A 121 8.08 -5.13 11.14
N TRP A 122 7.49 -5.12 12.33
CA TRP A 122 7.26 -6.34 13.12
C TRP A 122 6.35 -7.33 12.40
N SER A 123 5.28 -6.84 11.75
CA SER A 123 4.37 -7.69 10.98
C SER A 123 5.08 -8.32 9.77
N ILE A 124 5.91 -7.55 9.06
CA ILE A 124 6.77 -8.07 7.98
C ILE A 124 7.69 -9.16 8.52
N ALA A 125 8.39 -8.89 9.62
CA ALA A 125 9.32 -9.82 10.22
C ALA A 125 8.65 -11.12 10.67
N MET A 126 7.51 -11.02 11.33
CA MET A 126 6.76 -12.17 11.85
C MET A 126 6.13 -13.05 10.76
N ASN A 127 5.83 -12.47 9.58
CA ASN A 127 5.25 -13.18 8.45
C ASN A 127 6.28 -13.59 7.38
N SER A 128 7.59 -13.46 7.66
CA SER A 128 8.67 -13.75 6.73
C SER A 128 9.23 -15.18 6.85
N GLU A 129 8.43 -16.14 7.23
CA GLU A 129 8.86 -17.55 7.29
C GLU A 129 9.37 -18.03 5.93
N GLY A 130 10.53 -18.68 5.94
CA GLY A 130 11.16 -19.25 4.72
C GLY A 130 11.99 -18.24 3.90
N ARG A 131 12.04 -16.96 4.27
CA ARG A 131 12.94 -15.98 3.66
C ARG A 131 14.34 -16.04 4.25
N SER A 132 15.35 -15.65 3.44
CA SER A 132 16.71 -15.42 3.94
C SER A 132 16.68 -14.37 5.05
N GLU A 133 17.18 -14.72 6.24
CA GLU A 133 17.16 -13.80 7.38
C GLU A 133 18.29 -12.78 7.27
N SER A 134 17.95 -11.56 6.84
CA SER A 134 18.82 -10.40 7.00
C SER A 134 19.02 -10.04 8.47
N ASP A 135 20.07 -9.27 8.79
CA ASP A 135 20.32 -8.79 10.15
C ASP A 135 19.15 -7.93 10.67
N TRP A 136 18.57 -7.11 9.79
CA TRP A 136 17.37 -6.32 10.08
C TRP A 136 16.20 -7.22 10.48
N LEU A 137 15.92 -8.25 9.70
CA LEU A 137 14.81 -9.17 9.96
C LEU A 137 14.96 -9.90 11.30
N ARG A 138 16.18 -10.33 11.63
CA ARG A 138 16.48 -10.94 12.92
C ARG A 138 16.24 -9.97 14.08
N GLU A 139 16.66 -8.71 13.92
CA GLU A 139 16.46 -7.69 14.95
C GLU A 139 14.97 -7.37 15.14
N MET A 140 14.20 -7.22 14.07
CA MET A 140 12.76 -6.99 14.16
C MET A 140 12.03 -8.14 14.84
N LYS A 141 12.35 -9.40 14.49
CA LYS A 141 11.79 -10.57 15.19
C LYS A 141 12.12 -10.59 16.68
N ARG A 142 13.32 -10.15 17.04
CA ARG A 142 13.77 -10.11 18.43
C ARG A 142 13.08 -9.03 19.25
N THR A 143 12.78 -7.89 18.65
CA THR A 143 12.19 -6.73 19.33
C THR A 143 10.67 -6.71 19.29
N ALA A 144 10.03 -7.45 18.38
CA ALA A 144 8.60 -7.53 18.29
C ALA A 144 7.98 -8.09 19.57
N PRO A 145 7.15 -7.34 20.28
CA PRO A 145 6.58 -7.78 21.56
C PRO A 145 5.56 -8.89 21.35
N ASN A 146 4.71 -8.76 20.33
CA ASN A 146 3.70 -9.72 19.91
C ASN A 146 3.37 -9.48 18.43
N LYS A 147 2.86 -10.52 17.75
CA LYS A 147 2.29 -10.36 16.42
C LYS A 147 1.04 -9.48 16.49
N MET A 148 1.02 -8.42 15.69
CA MET A 148 -0.16 -7.55 15.57
C MET A 148 -1.01 -8.03 14.39
N GLU A 149 -2.19 -8.56 14.71
CA GLU A 149 -3.09 -9.18 13.72
C GLU A 149 -4.42 -8.43 13.58
N THR A 150 -4.68 -7.46 14.47
CA THR A 150 -5.95 -6.73 14.50
C THR A 150 -5.72 -5.22 14.62
N ILE A 151 -6.69 -4.46 14.12
CA ILE A 151 -6.69 -2.99 14.24
C ILE A 151 -6.71 -2.54 15.70
N ASP A 152 -7.40 -3.26 16.58
CA ASP A 152 -7.47 -2.93 18.00
C ASP A 152 -6.09 -3.01 18.67
N GLN A 153 -5.25 -3.96 18.26
CA GLN A 153 -3.86 -4.07 18.75
C GLN A 153 -3.02 -2.89 18.29
N ILE A 154 -3.20 -2.40 17.07
CA ILE A 154 -2.52 -1.20 16.57
C ILE A 154 -2.98 0.04 17.32
N ILE A 155 -4.28 0.20 17.54
CA ILE A 155 -4.83 1.33 18.29
C ILE A 155 -4.31 1.33 19.73
N ALA A 156 -4.34 0.18 20.40
CA ALA A 156 -3.79 0.03 21.74
C ALA A 156 -2.28 0.33 21.77
N TYR A 157 -1.54 -0.09 20.76
CA TYR A 157 -0.12 0.24 20.64
C TYR A 157 0.11 1.75 20.51
N ILE A 158 -0.61 2.44 19.63
CA ILE A 158 -0.51 3.89 19.45
C ILE A 158 -0.83 4.62 20.77
N ALA A 159 -1.89 4.21 21.48
CA ALA A 159 -2.31 4.83 22.72
C ALA A 159 -1.30 4.63 23.88
N HIS A 160 -0.54 3.54 23.88
CA HIS A 160 0.29 3.15 25.04
C HIS A 160 1.79 3.05 24.74
N CYS A 161 2.26 3.28 23.51
CA CYS A 161 3.67 3.14 23.13
C CYS A 161 4.59 4.19 23.79
N GLY A 162 4.04 5.26 24.34
CA GLY A 162 4.80 6.34 24.98
C GLY A 162 5.52 7.26 23.99
N TYR A 163 5.32 7.12 22.70
CA TYR A 163 5.87 8.03 21.70
C TYR A 163 5.16 9.38 21.75
N ASN A 164 5.94 10.46 21.69
CA ASN A 164 5.38 11.77 21.51
C ASN A 164 4.92 11.97 20.06
N THR A 165 3.83 12.68 19.86
CA THR A 165 3.43 13.14 18.53
C THR A 165 4.48 14.10 17.95
N LEU A 166 4.62 14.11 16.62
CA LEU A 166 5.55 15.00 15.91
C LEU A 166 5.07 16.45 15.83
N GLY A 167 3.84 16.71 16.25
CA GLY A 167 3.16 18.00 16.24
C GLY A 167 1.67 17.79 16.46
N ALA A 168 0.91 18.89 16.56
CA ALA A 168 -0.54 18.77 16.59
C ALA A 168 -1.07 18.25 15.24
N PRO A 169 -2.18 17.50 15.24
CA PRO A 169 -2.81 17.05 14.00
C PRO A 169 -3.07 18.21 13.04
N GLY A 170 -2.62 18.06 11.80
CA GLY A 170 -2.67 19.07 10.75
C GLY A 170 -1.41 19.92 10.58
N GLU A 171 -0.47 19.90 11.52
CA GLU A 171 0.71 20.79 11.49
C GLU A 171 1.89 20.18 10.70
N VAL A 172 2.12 18.88 10.84
CA VAL A 172 3.30 18.22 10.28
C VAL A 172 2.89 16.99 9.47
N MET A 173 3.45 16.84 8.29
CA MET A 173 3.31 15.62 7.50
C MET A 173 4.26 14.56 8.05
N SER A 174 3.69 13.44 8.48
CA SER A 174 4.41 12.25 8.90
C SER A 174 3.77 11.02 8.28
N TYR A 175 4.48 10.39 7.37
CA TYR A 175 3.98 9.18 6.73
C TYR A 175 3.76 8.08 7.77
N SER A 176 2.53 7.51 7.82
CA SER A 176 2.16 6.46 8.76
C SER A 176 1.38 5.34 8.07
N ASN A 177 1.89 4.13 8.15
CA ASN A 177 1.18 2.94 7.71
C ASN A 177 0.04 2.63 8.68
N GLU A 178 0.28 2.79 9.98
CA GLU A 178 -0.70 2.61 11.05
C GLU A 178 -1.90 3.52 10.86
N GLY A 179 -1.66 4.79 10.50
CA GLY A 179 -2.73 5.73 10.20
C GLY A 179 -3.60 5.28 9.02
N TYR A 180 -3.01 4.68 8.01
CA TYR A 180 -3.76 4.14 6.88
C TYR A 180 -4.46 2.81 7.18
N ALA A 181 -3.90 1.98 8.04
CA ALA A 181 -4.61 0.81 8.57
C ALA A 181 -5.90 1.26 9.27
N ILE A 182 -5.82 2.27 10.15
CA ILE A 182 -7.00 2.85 10.81
C ILE A 182 -7.98 3.42 9.78
N LEU A 183 -7.50 4.17 8.79
CA LEU A 183 -8.35 4.74 7.74
C LEU A 183 -9.09 3.66 6.95
N SER A 184 -8.44 2.54 6.62
CA SER A 184 -9.09 1.45 5.89
C SER A 184 -10.26 0.87 6.66
N TYR A 185 -10.13 0.66 7.96
CA TYR A 185 -11.21 0.18 8.82
C TYR A 185 -12.34 1.22 9.03
N ILE A 186 -12.00 2.51 9.03
CA ILE A 186 -13.04 3.57 9.03
C ILE A 186 -13.84 3.52 7.73
N VAL A 187 -13.18 3.28 6.59
CA VAL A 187 -13.86 3.11 5.30
C VAL A 187 -14.77 1.87 5.34
N ASP A 188 -14.31 0.74 5.86
CA ASP A 188 -15.13 -0.47 6.04
C ASP A 188 -16.40 -0.18 6.83
N GLN A 189 -16.27 0.47 7.98
CA GLN A 189 -17.41 0.82 8.84
C GLN A 189 -18.40 1.75 8.11
N ALA A 190 -17.89 2.80 7.45
CA ALA A 190 -18.73 3.75 6.73
C ALA A 190 -19.37 3.14 5.47
N ALA A 191 -18.66 2.24 4.80
CA ALA A 191 -19.14 1.55 3.61
C ALA A 191 -20.13 0.41 3.96
N GLY A 192 -20.03 -0.18 5.14
CA GLY A 192 -20.82 -1.36 5.55
C GLY A 192 -20.43 -2.63 4.79
N VAL A 193 -19.33 -2.60 4.06
CA VAL A 193 -18.71 -3.72 3.35
C VAL A 193 -17.19 -3.59 3.42
N PRO A 194 -16.43 -4.67 3.30
CA PRO A 194 -14.97 -4.63 3.27
C PRO A 194 -14.42 -3.68 2.20
N LEU A 195 -13.29 -3.04 2.48
CA LEU A 195 -12.64 -2.05 1.60
C LEU A 195 -12.42 -2.58 0.19
N GLU A 196 -11.96 -3.83 0.07
CA GLU A 196 -11.72 -4.45 -1.23
C GLU A 196 -12.99 -4.56 -2.07
N GLN A 197 -14.13 -4.87 -1.45
CA GLN A 197 -15.42 -4.94 -2.14
C GLN A 197 -15.92 -3.53 -2.52
N PHE A 198 -15.75 -2.56 -1.61
CA PHE A 198 -16.14 -1.18 -1.90
C PHE A 198 -15.26 -0.60 -3.03
N MET A 199 -13.96 -0.81 -2.97
CA MET A 199 -13.00 -0.33 -3.98
C MET A 199 -13.28 -0.98 -5.34
N GLN A 200 -13.54 -2.28 -5.38
CA GLN A 200 -13.93 -2.99 -6.60
C GLN A 200 -15.17 -2.37 -7.23
N ALA A 201 -16.26 -2.26 -6.46
CA ALA A 201 -17.55 -1.78 -6.96
C ALA A 201 -17.58 -0.28 -7.33
N ARG A 202 -16.76 0.54 -6.67
CA ARG A 202 -16.85 1.99 -6.78
C ARG A 202 -15.72 2.61 -7.61
N ILE A 203 -14.62 1.90 -7.81
CA ILE A 203 -13.44 2.39 -8.55
C ILE A 203 -13.15 1.46 -9.73
N PHE A 204 -12.85 0.20 -9.48
CA PHE A 204 -12.30 -0.68 -10.50
C PHE A 204 -13.33 -1.05 -11.57
N ASP A 205 -14.53 -1.48 -11.18
CA ASP A 205 -15.59 -1.88 -12.12
C ASP A 205 -16.06 -0.71 -12.98
N PRO A 206 -16.39 0.48 -12.42
CA PRO A 206 -16.84 1.63 -13.23
C PRO A 206 -15.78 2.14 -14.21
N LEU A 207 -14.50 1.98 -13.89
CA LEU A 207 -13.37 2.38 -14.73
C LEU A 207 -12.88 1.28 -15.68
N GLY A 208 -13.51 0.09 -15.64
CA GLY A 208 -13.08 -1.06 -16.44
C GLY A 208 -11.68 -1.59 -16.09
N MET A 209 -11.23 -1.40 -14.86
CA MET A 209 -9.90 -1.84 -14.38
C MET A 209 -9.91 -3.34 -14.07
N THR A 210 -10.15 -4.15 -15.08
CA THR A 210 -10.38 -5.61 -14.95
C THR A 210 -9.15 -6.40 -14.50
N ARG A 211 -7.98 -5.77 -14.47
CA ARG A 211 -6.72 -6.38 -14.03
C ARG A 211 -6.13 -5.69 -12.80
N THR A 212 -7.00 -5.10 -11.99
CA THR A 212 -6.63 -4.45 -10.73
C THR A 212 -7.46 -5.04 -9.61
N ILE A 213 -6.82 -5.34 -8.49
CA ILE A 213 -7.47 -5.92 -7.31
C ILE A 213 -6.78 -5.42 -6.05
N LEU A 214 -7.54 -5.17 -5.00
CA LEU A 214 -7.05 -5.15 -3.64
C LEU A 214 -7.27 -6.54 -3.06
N ASP A 215 -6.20 -7.20 -2.67
CA ASP A 215 -6.24 -8.59 -2.25
C ASP A 215 -5.77 -8.71 -0.79
N ASN A 216 -6.57 -9.36 0.04
CA ASN A 216 -6.22 -9.72 1.42
C ASN A 216 -5.45 -11.04 1.51
N GLY A 217 -5.10 -11.62 0.39
CA GLY A 217 -4.30 -12.83 0.25
C GLY A 217 -3.91 -13.03 -1.21
N VAL A 218 -2.71 -13.44 -1.45
CA VAL A 218 -2.10 -13.55 -2.81
C VAL A 218 -2.89 -14.43 -3.79
N GLU A 219 -3.80 -15.25 -3.29
CA GLU A 219 -4.55 -16.23 -4.08
C GLU A 219 -5.47 -15.59 -5.13
N ALA A 220 -6.18 -14.51 -4.78
CA ALA A 220 -7.06 -13.83 -5.73
C ALA A 220 -6.26 -13.11 -6.82
N ALA A 221 -5.14 -12.47 -6.47
CA ALA A 221 -4.24 -11.85 -7.45
C ALA A 221 -3.61 -12.91 -8.37
N ARG A 222 -3.21 -14.06 -7.84
CA ARG A 222 -2.70 -15.16 -8.65
C ARG A 222 -3.75 -15.71 -9.59
N ALA A 223 -4.97 -15.92 -9.11
CA ALA A 223 -6.09 -16.37 -9.93
C ALA A 223 -6.41 -15.37 -11.04
N LEU A 224 -6.50 -14.09 -10.72
CA LEU A 224 -6.75 -13.01 -11.70
C LEU A 224 -5.64 -12.94 -12.75
N SER A 225 -4.39 -13.13 -12.35
CA SER A 225 -3.24 -13.05 -13.24
C SER A 225 -3.16 -14.16 -14.26
N GLY A 226 -3.68 -15.35 -13.94
CA GLY A 226 -3.43 -16.56 -14.71
C GLY A 226 -1.94 -16.91 -14.84
N GLY A 227 -1.12 -16.49 -13.85
CA GLY A 227 0.34 -16.63 -13.85
C GLY A 227 1.10 -15.47 -14.52
N ASN A 228 0.39 -14.43 -14.99
CA ASN A 228 0.99 -13.20 -15.51
C ASN A 228 1.12 -12.15 -14.41
N ILE A 229 1.95 -12.44 -13.42
CA ILE A 229 2.26 -11.61 -12.26
C ILE A 229 3.79 -11.56 -12.08
N THR A 230 4.29 -10.43 -11.60
CA THR A 230 5.73 -10.25 -11.36
C THR A 230 6.19 -11.02 -10.13
N SER A 231 7.41 -11.55 -10.17
CA SER A 231 8.16 -11.86 -8.97
C SER A 231 8.60 -10.57 -8.27
N LEU A 232 8.94 -10.67 -6.99
CA LEU A 232 9.56 -9.60 -6.23
C LEU A 232 11.08 -9.69 -6.39
N PHE A 233 11.69 -8.55 -6.68
CA PHE A 233 13.14 -8.45 -6.81
C PHE A 233 13.70 -7.54 -5.73
N GLU A 234 14.71 -8.02 -5.04
CA GLU A 234 15.50 -7.24 -4.10
C GLU A 234 16.96 -7.16 -4.55
N VAL A 235 17.61 -6.06 -4.21
CA VAL A 235 19.05 -5.90 -4.43
C VAL A 235 19.71 -5.66 -3.09
N GLU A 236 20.45 -6.63 -2.60
CA GLU A 236 21.21 -6.56 -1.37
C GLU A 236 22.70 -6.76 -1.70
N ASP A 237 23.55 -5.83 -1.26
CA ASP A 237 25.00 -5.85 -1.53
C ASP A 237 25.39 -6.03 -3.02
N GLY A 238 24.61 -5.45 -3.92
CA GLY A 238 24.81 -5.56 -5.37
C GLY A 238 24.40 -6.93 -5.94
N ARG A 239 23.83 -7.80 -5.14
CA ARG A 239 23.27 -9.09 -5.56
C ARG A 239 21.76 -8.99 -5.67
N ARG A 240 21.22 -9.34 -6.84
CA ARG A 240 19.79 -9.46 -7.05
C ARG A 240 19.30 -10.80 -6.54
N THR A 241 18.28 -10.77 -5.70
CA THR A 241 17.48 -11.94 -5.29
C THR A 241 16.09 -11.82 -5.86
N CYS A 242 15.40 -12.94 -6.01
CA CYS A 242 14.04 -12.99 -6.52
C CYS A 242 13.21 -13.89 -5.61
N ASP A 243 12.03 -13.42 -5.26
CA ASP A 243 11.06 -14.13 -4.45
C ASP A 243 9.68 -14.08 -5.13
N ASP A 244 9.03 -15.21 -5.25
CA ASP A 244 7.65 -15.32 -5.74
C ASP A 244 6.62 -15.20 -4.60
N CYS A 245 7.08 -14.94 -3.38
CA CYS A 245 6.25 -14.85 -2.19
C CYS A 245 5.72 -13.43 -1.99
N TRP A 246 4.58 -13.13 -2.56
CA TRP A 246 3.78 -11.98 -2.20
C TRP A 246 3.17 -12.21 -0.82
N SER A 247 3.32 -11.28 0.10
CA SER A 247 2.66 -11.33 1.40
C SER A 247 1.72 -10.15 1.57
N VAL A 248 0.53 -10.43 2.03
CA VAL A 248 -0.38 -9.42 2.58
C VAL A 248 -0.19 -9.42 4.09
N LEU A 249 -0.14 -8.25 4.66
CA LEU A 249 0.15 -8.06 6.08
C LEU A 249 -1.09 -7.46 6.76
N PRO A 250 -1.94 -8.31 7.36
CA PRO A 250 -2.99 -7.76 8.22
C PRO A 250 -2.35 -7.03 9.41
N PRO A 251 -2.90 -5.93 9.85
CA PRO A 251 -4.06 -5.20 9.36
C PRO A 251 -3.73 -4.02 8.40
N PHE A 252 -2.60 -4.04 7.71
CA PHE A 252 -2.07 -2.95 6.87
C PHE A 252 -2.54 -3.03 5.42
#